data_21f2c2ca86708e405ffe18feed94b291
#
_entry.id   21f2c2ca86708e405ffe18feed94b291
#
_cell.length_a   1.000
_cell.length_b   1.000
_cell.length_c   1.000
_cell.angle_alpha   90.00
_cell.angle_beta   90.00
_cell.angle_gamma   90.00
#
_symmetry.space_group_name_H-M   'P 1'
#
loop_
_entity.id
_entity.type
_entity.pdbx_description
1 polymer ?
#
loop_
_entity_poly.entity_id
_entity_poly.type
_entity_poly.pdbx_seq_one_letter_code
_entity_poly.pdbx_strand_id
1 'polypeptide(L)'
;GKYAHLTFETANFRNYTPEGRDITNTYDSIVRNEWVLHGYYKYNCKPRNRMYLHVMYHAYMYATWYHTAYVVSTAEAILDPAKMRNPKSQGAAWGPSHEIGHMNQIRPGALWHGMTECTVNIPSEYITTYVFKQPSRLQEERMGDGNNRYSLAFSHIIAGETPFCSAGSTNSKDGVMQGVDVFKQLVPFWQLEL
;
A
#
# COMPACT_ATOMS: atom_id res chain seq x y z
N GLY A 1 -15.61 -8.47 8.44
CA GLY A 1 -15.26 -7.34 9.29
C GLY A 1 -16.28 -6.21 9.24
N LYS A 2 -16.02 -5.17 9.97
CA LYS A 2 -16.85 -3.96 9.98
C LYS A 2 -16.65 -3.13 8.72
N TYR A 3 -15.41 -3.04 8.26
CA TYR A 3 -14.99 -2.18 7.14
C TYR A 3 -14.54 -2.99 5.92
N ALA A 4 -14.07 -4.22 6.12
CA ALA A 4 -13.60 -5.11 5.08
C ALA A 4 -14.46 -6.36 4.95
N HIS A 5 -14.59 -6.86 3.71
CA HIS A 5 -15.21 -8.14 3.37
C HIS A 5 -14.18 -8.96 2.59
N LEU A 6 -13.81 -10.10 3.15
CA LEU A 6 -12.78 -11.00 2.62
C LEU A 6 -13.44 -12.25 2.01
N THR A 7 -13.04 -12.58 0.79
CA THR A 7 -13.45 -13.81 0.10
C THR A 7 -12.22 -14.53 -0.45
N PHE A 8 -11.80 -15.58 0.21
CA PHE A 8 -10.70 -16.46 -0.17
C PHE A 8 -11.12 -17.91 -0.11
N GLU A 9 -10.29 -18.81 -0.58
CA GLU A 9 -10.54 -20.24 -0.46
C GLU A 9 -10.65 -20.67 1.00
N THR A 10 -11.60 -21.56 1.28
CA THR A 10 -11.80 -22.09 2.63
C THR A 10 -10.54 -22.76 3.19
N ALA A 11 -9.77 -23.43 2.32
CA ALA A 11 -8.50 -24.04 2.70
C ALA A 11 -7.49 -22.99 3.21
N ASN A 12 -7.39 -21.85 2.52
CA ASN A 12 -6.49 -20.76 2.90
C ASN A 12 -6.87 -20.17 4.27
N PHE A 13 -8.16 -19.94 4.51
CA PHE A 13 -8.62 -19.49 5.82
C PHE A 13 -8.29 -20.51 6.93
N ARG A 14 -8.51 -21.79 6.69
CA ARG A 14 -8.20 -22.85 7.67
C ARG A 14 -6.71 -22.96 7.97
N ASN A 15 -5.88 -22.78 6.93
CA ASN A 15 -4.43 -22.95 7.06
C ASN A 15 -3.74 -21.74 7.70
N TYR A 16 -4.15 -20.52 7.33
CA TYR A 16 -3.40 -19.31 7.64
C TYR A 16 -4.07 -18.41 8.67
N THR A 17 -5.37 -18.55 8.87
CA THR A 17 -6.11 -17.75 9.84
C THR A 17 -7.20 -18.53 10.55
N PRO A 18 -6.86 -19.52 11.37
CA PRO A 18 -7.83 -20.32 12.11
C PRO A 18 -8.76 -19.47 12.99
N GLU A 19 -8.23 -18.34 13.48
CA GLU A 19 -9.00 -17.31 14.20
C GLU A 19 -9.47 -16.22 13.24
N GLY A 20 -10.50 -16.49 12.44
CA GLY A 20 -11.00 -15.58 11.40
C GLY A 20 -11.33 -14.17 11.88
N ARG A 21 -11.57 -13.96 13.17
CA ARG A 21 -11.78 -12.63 13.77
C ARG A 21 -10.51 -11.80 13.72
N ASP A 22 -9.34 -12.38 13.94
CA ASP A 22 -8.08 -11.63 13.98
C ASP A 22 -7.70 -11.08 12.62
N ILE A 23 -7.85 -11.86 11.54
CA ILE A 23 -7.60 -11.35 10.20
C ILE A 23 -8.61 -10.28 9.79
N THR A 24 -9.88 -10.44 10.16
CA THR A 24 -10.88 -9.41 9.86
C THR A 24 -10.60 -8.11 10.62
N ASN A 25 -10.15 -8.18 11.87
CA ASN A 25 -9.73 -7.00 12.64
C ASN A 25 -8.50 -6.33 12.02
N THR A 26 -7.56 -7.12 11.49
CA THR A 26 -6.36 -6.60 10.83
C THR A 26 -6.74 -5.78 9.58
N TYR A 27 -7.60 -6.32 8.72
CA TYR A 27 -8.09 -5.58 7.54
C TYR A 27 -8.99 -4.40 7.91
N ASP A 28 -9.82 -4.54 8.90
CA ASP A 28 -10.62 -3.42 9.43
C ASP A 28 -9.73 -2.30 9.96
N SER A 29 -8.59 -2.63 10.56
CA SER A 29 -7.58 -1.66 11.00
C SER A 29 -6.97 -0.93 9.81
N ILE A 30 -6.58 -1.63 8.74
CA ILE A 30 -6.05 -1.02 7.53
C ILE A 30 -7.07 -0.02 6.96
N VAL A 31 -8.25 -0.50 6.60
CA VAL A 31 -9.29 0.34 5.97
C VAL A 31 -9.64 1.55 6.83
N ARG A 32 -9.84 1.35 8.13
CA ARG A 32 -10.20 2.42 9.04
C ARG A 32 -9.11 3.49 9.12
N ASN A 33 -7.85 3.09 9.24
CA ASN A 33 -6.75 4.04 9.39
C ASN A 33 -6.42 4.76 8.07
N GLU A 34 -6.59 4.13 6.91
CA GLU A 34 -6.53 4.85 5.64
C GLU A 34 -7.65 5.90 5.54
N TRP A 35 -8.88 5.58 5.98
CA TRP A 35 -9.95 6.58 6.01
C TRP A 35 -9.66 7.73 6.96
N VAL A 36 -8.95 7.48 8.07
CA VAL A 36 -8.47 8.55 8.97
C VAL A 36 -7.43 9.40 8.25
N LEU A 37 -6.43 8.78 7.65
CA LEU A 37 -5.35 9.44 6.91
C LEU A 37 -5.92 10.36 5.80
N HIS A 38 -6.86 9.85 5.02
CA HIS A 38 -7.51 10.62 3.95
C HIS A 38 -8.59 11.62 4.43
N GLY A 39 -8.80 11.74 5.72
CA GLY A 39 -9.76 12.69 6.28
C GLY A 39 -11.23 12.30 6.11
N TYR A 40 -11.56 11.07 5.70
CA TYR A 40 -12.94 10.64 5.46
C TYR A 40 -13.84 10.76 6.71
N TYR A 41 -13.27 10.56 7.89
CA TYR A 41 -14.00 10.82 9.13
C TYR A 41 -14.17 12.32 9.40
N LYS A 42 -13.11 13.09 9.20
CA LYS A 42 -13.11 14.55 9.42
C LYS A 42 -14.18 15.25 8.57
N TYR A 43 -14.32 14.82 7.34
CA TYR A 43 -15.24 15.42 6.37
C TYR A 43 -16.55 14.65 6.20
N ASN A 44 -16.79 13.62 7.02
CA ASN A 44 -17.99 12.77 6.99
C ASN A 44 -18.32 12.19 5.61
N CYS A 45 -17.31 11.80 4.85
CA CYS A 45 -17.44 11.29 3.48
C CYS A 45 -16.98 9.82 3.32
N LYS A 46 -16.88 9.07 4.42
CA LYS A 46 -16.49 7.66 4.39
C LYS A 46 -17.45 6.82 3.53
N PRO A 47 -16.94 5.83 2.80
CA PRO A 47 -17.77 4.90 2.05
C PRO A 47 -18.81 4.20 2.94
N ARG A 48 -19.99 3.97 2.40
CA ARG A 48 -21.07 3.25 3.12
C ARG A 48 -20.86 1.74 3.08
N ASN A 49 -20.31 1.23 1.98
CA ASN A 49 -20.07 -0.18 1.77
C ASN A 49 -18.71 -0.60 2.35
N ARG A 50 -18.62 -1.86 2.74
CA ARG A 50 -17.33 -2.46 3.11
C ARG A 50 -16.44 -2.59 1.88
N MET A 51 -15.14 -2.45 2.07
CA MET A 51 -14.13 -2.76 1.07
C MET A 51 -14.19 -4.25 0.75
N TYR A 52 -14.29 -4.61 -0.53
CA TYR A 52 -14.32 -6.00 -0.97
C TYR A 52 -12.94 -6.45 -1.42
N LEU A 53 -12.44 -7.49 -0.78
CA LEU A 53 -11.14 -8.09 -1.07
C LEU A 53 -11.34 -9.56 -1.40
N HIS A 54 -10.79 -10.03 -2.52
CA HIS A 54 -10.98 -11.42 -2.92
C HIS A 54 -9.75 -12.06 -3.53
N VAL A 55 -9.74 -13.39 -3.52
CA VAL A 55 -8.74 -14.18 -4.21
C VAL A 55 -8.97 -14.18 -5.73
N MET A 56 -7.87 -14.29 -6.47
CA MET A 56 -7.86 -14.52 -7.91
C MET A 56 -6.75 -15.51 -8.30
N TYR A 57 -6.74 -15.95 -9.56
CA TYR A 57 -5.82 -16.98 -10.05
C TYR A 57 -4.92 -16.50 -11.20
N HIS A 58 -5.01 -15.23 -11.54
CA HIS A 58 -4.21 -14.55 -12.58
C HIS A 58 -3.81 -13.17 -12.06
N ALA A 59 -2.79 -12.58 -12.64
CA ALA A 59 -2.18 -11.34 -12.16
C ALA A 59 -1.63 -11.47 -10.72
N TYR A 60 -0.93 -10.45 -10.23
CA TYR A 60 -0.33 -10.49 -8.89
C TYR A 60 -1.26 -9.90 -7.82
N MET A 61 -1.50 -8.61 -7.90
CA MET A 61 -2.44 -7.86 -7.08
C MET A 61 -2.95 -6.70 -7.92
N TYR A 62 -4.19 -6.28 -7.70
CA TYR A 62 -4.73 -5.06 -8.30
C TYR A 62 -5.94 -4.54 -7.55
N ALA A 63 -6.24 -3.27 -7.76
CA ALA A 63 -7.49 -2.65 -7.31
C ALA A 63 -8.32 -2.16 -8.49
N THR A 64 -9.62 -2.14 -8.27
CA THR A 64 -10.58 -1.43 -9.12
C THR A 64 -11.32 -0.39 -8.29
N TRP A 65 -12.37 0.21 -8.83
CA TRP A 65 -13.20 1.17 -8.11
C TRP A 65 -13.96 0.59 -6.92
N TYR A 66 -14.16 -0.73 -6.85
CA TYR A 66 -15.06 -1.39 -5.92
C TYR A 66 -14.50 -2.65 -5.27
N HIS A 67 -13.34 -3.12 -5.67
CA HIS A 67 -12.67 -4.26 -5.04
C HIS A 67 -11.17 -4.25 -5.22
N THR A 68 -10.51 -5.05 -4.38
CA THR A 68 -9.11 -5.43 -4.54
C THR A 68 -9.01 -6.93 -4.72
N ALA A 69 -8.05 -7.38 -5.52
CA ALA A 69 -7.85 -8.79 -5.85
C ALA A 69 -6.40 -9.20 -5.62
N TYR A 70 -6.21 -10.43 -5.14
CA TYR A 70 -4.91 -10.96 -4.73
C TYR A 70 -4.72 -12.36 -5.29
N VAL A 71 -3.58 -12.63 -5.91
CA VAL A 71 -3.30 -13.98 -6.42
C VAL A 71 -3.20 -14.99 -5.28
N VAL A 72 -3.74 -16.18 -5.52
CA VAL A 72 -3.83 -17.24 -4.50
C VAL A 72 -2.48 -17.58 -3.83
N SER A 73 -1.36 -17.45 -4.54
CA SER A 73 -0.02 -17.68 -3.99
C SER A 73 0.39 -16.69 -2.89
N THR A 74 -0.28 -15.56 -2.78
CA THR A 74 -0.03 -14.57 -1.70
C THR A 74 -0.83 -14.86 -0.43
N ALA A 75 -1.77 -15.81 -0.47
CA ALA A 75 -2.72 -16.07 0.62
C ALA A 75 -2.03 -16.32 1.97
N GLU A 76 -0.91 -17.07 1.98
CA GLU A 76 -0.16 -17.32 3.20
C GLU A 76 0.31 -16.02 3.89
N ALA A 77 0.79 -15.06 3.11
CA ALA A 77 1.29 -13.81 3.66
C ALA A 77 0.16 -12.88 4.13
N ILE A 78 -0.89 -12.74 3.30
CA ILE A 78 -1.93 -11.73 3.51
C ILE A 78 -3.13 -12.21 4.35
N LEU A 79 -3.22 -13.51 4.64
CA LEU A 79 -4.22 -14.08 5.54
C LEU A 79 -3.66 -14.48 6.91
N ASP A 80 -2.36 -14.32 7.12
CA ASP A 80 -1.73 -14.53 8.42
C ASP A 80 -1.61 -13.17 9.16
N PRO A 81 -2.44 -12.93 10.20
CA PRO A 81 -2.41 -11.66 10.94
C PRO A 81 -1.06 -11.40 11.61
N ALA A 82 -0.34 -12.44 12.01
CA ALA A 82 0.96 -12.30 12.63
C ALA A 82 2.02 -11.84 11.63
N LYS A 83 1.98 -12.35 10.38
CA LYS A 83 2.85 -11.87 9.30
C LYS A 83 2.53 -10.44 8.89
N MET A 84 1.24 -10.11 8.77
CA MET A 84 0.81 -8.76 8.40
C MET A 84 1.22 -7.70 9.43
N ARG A 85 1.17 -8.03 10.72
CA ARG A 85 1.46 -7.09 11.82
C ARG A 85 2.83 -7.30 12.46
N ASN A 86 3.72 -8.11 11.87
CA ASN A 86 5.02 -8.38 12.44
C ASN A 86 5.87 -7.11 12.52
N PRO A 87 6.22 -6.61 13.71
CA PRO A 87 6.99 -5.38 13.85
C PRO A 87 8.48 -5.53 13.45
N LYS A 88 8.92 -6.74 13.15
CA LYS A 88 10.31 -7.04 12.75
C LYS A 88 10.45 -7.31 11.26
N SER A 89 9.36 -7.30 10.51
CA SER A 89 9.42 -7.57 9.07
C SER A 89 8.65 -6.49 8.30
N GLN A 90 9.19 -6.16 7.15
CA GLN A 90 8.46 -5.39 6.17
C GLN A 90 7.56 -6.34 5.36
N GLY A 91 6.42 -5.88 4.94
CA GLY A 91 5.91 -6.38 3.69
C GLY A 91 4.57 -7.05 3.64
N ALA A 92 4.16 -7.93 4.55
CA ALA A 92 2.89 -8.65 4.32
C ALA A 92 1.66 -7.73 4.29
N ALA A 93 1.67 -6.63 5.04
CA ALA A 93 0.60 -5.63 5.04
C ALA A 93 0.74 -4.58 3.92
N TRP A 94 1.93 -4.43 3.33
CA TRP A 94 2.16 -3.41 2.31
C TRP A 94 1.26 -3.57 1.10
N GLY A 95 1.27 -4.76 0.47
CA GLY A 95 0.45 -5.03 -0.71
C GLY A 95 -1.04 -4.78 -0.48
N PRO A 96 -1.66 -5.40 0.54
CA PRO A 96 -3.04 -5.10 0.88
C PRO A 96 -3.33 -3.61 1.13
N SER A 97 -2.46 -2.89 1.83
CA SER A 97 -2.62 -1.45 2.06
C SER A 97 -2.46 -0.64 0.77
N HIS A 98 -1.59 -1.06 -0.13
CA HIS A 98 -1.43 -0.45 -1.45
C HIS A 98 -2.71 -0.58 -2.28
N GLU A 99 -3.26 -1.79 -2.39
CA GLU A 99 -4.47 -2.00 -3.19
C GLU A 99 -5.70 -1.31 -2.57
N ILE A 100 -5.86 -1.36 -1.25
CA ILE A 100 -6.90 -0.61 -0.55
C ILE A 100 -6.69 0.90 -0.74
N GLY A 101 -5.44 1.34 -0.72
CA GLY A 101 -5.05 2.73 -0.99
C GLY A 101 -5.54 3.23 -2.34
N HIS A 102 -5.46 2.43 -3.41
CA HIS A 102 -6.01 2.79 -4.72
C HIS A 102 -7.52 3.08 -4.68
N MET A 103 -8.27 2.33 -3.89
CA MET A 103 -9.71 2.59 -3.70
C MET A 103 -9.96 3.88 -2.92
N ASN A 104 -9.02 4.30 -2.08
CA ASN A 104 -9.12 5.45 -1.20
C ASN A 104 -8.43 6.71 -1.74
N GLN A 105 -7.65 6.63 -2.83
CA GLN A 105 -6.98 7.80 -3.40
C GLN A 105 -7.96 8.91 -3.75
N ILE A 106 -7.78 10.07 -3.12
CA ILE A 106 -8.65 11.23 -3.31
C ILE A 106 -8.34 11.89 -4.65
N ARG A 107 -9.37 12.13 -5.44
CA ARG A 107 -9.30 12.88 -6.70
C ARG A 107 -9.79 14.31 -6.50
N PRO A 108 -9.05 15.32 -6.98
CA PRO A 108 -7.73 15.27 -7.65
C PRO A 108 -6.53 15.27 -6.69
N GLY A 109 -6.74 15.32 -5.39
CA GLY A 109 -5.73 15.61 -4.39
C GLY A 109 -4.51 14.67 -4.35
N ALA A 110 -4.73 13.36 -4.49
CA ALA A 110 -3.67 12.35 -4.39
C ALA A 110 -3.53 11.47 -5.65
N LEU A 111 -4.24 11.79 -6.72
CA LEU A 111 -4.22 11.03 -7.97
C LEU A 111 -3.80 11.92 -9.12
N TRP A 112 -2.50 12.10 -9.28
CA TRP A 112 -1.92 12.86 -10.40
C TRP A 112 -1.47 11.93 -11.52
N HIS A 113 -1.48 12.44 -12.73
CA HIS A 113 -0.97 11.70 -13.88
C HIS A 113 0.49 11.27 -13.64
N GLY A 114 0.77 9.98 -13.84
CA GLY A 114 2.09 9.42 -13.64
C GLY A 114 2.51 9.21 -12.17
N MET A 115 1.69 9.60 -11.19
CA MET A 115 2.02 9.50 -9.77
C MET A 115 1.11 8.54 -9.00
N THR A 116 0.17 7.89 -9.66
CA THR A 116 -0.81 6.99 -9.03
C THR A 116 -0.12 5.92 -8.18
N GLU A 117 0.87 5.23 -8.76
CA GLU A 117 1.63 4.17 -8.08
C GLU A 117 2.62 4.71 -7.03
N CYS A 118 2.90 6.01 -7.05
CA CYS A 118 3.72 6.65 -6.04
C CYS A 118 2.87 7.05 -4.83
N THR A 119 1.85 7.87 -5.04
CA THR A 119 1.05 8.44 -3.95
C THR A 119 0.21 7.40 -3.21
N VAL A 120 -0.16 6.29 -3.87
CA VAL A 120 -0.82 5.16 -3.21
C VAL A 120 0.05 4.49 -2.14
N ASN A 121 1.35 4.66 -2.20
CA ASN A 121 2.26 4.14 -1.19
C ASN A 121 2.32 5.01 0.10
N ILE A 122 1.74 6.21 0.12
CA ILE A 122 1.58 7.00 1.35
C ILE A 122 0.76 6.22 2.39
N PRO A 123 -0.47 5.76 2.10
CA PRO A 123 -1.20 4.91 3.04
C PRO A 123 -0.47 3.60 3.37
N SER A 124 0.24 2.97 2.42
CA SER A 124 1.00 1.75 2.70
C SER A 124 2.11 1.98 3.74
N GLU A 125 2.91 3.03 3.58
CA GLU A 125 3.95 3.39 4.54
C GLU A 125 3.33 3.78 5.89
N TYR A 126 2.23 4.54 5.88
CA TYR A 126 1.51 4.92 7.10
C TYR A 126 0.99 3.70 7.87
N ILE A 127 0.33 2.75 7.20
CA ILE A 127 -0.19 1.54 7.84
C ILE A 127 0.95 0.69 8.41
N THR A 128 1.99 0.47 7.64
CA THR A 128 3.09 -0.39 8.08
C THR A 128 3.87 0.25 9.23
N THR A 129 4.24 1.52 9.12
CA THR A 129 5.09 2.19 10.13
C THR A 129 4.32 2.68 11.35
N TYR A 130 3.21 3.39 11.16
CA TYR A 130 2.51 4.00 12.28
C TYR A 130 1.45 3.09 12.91
N VAL A 131 0.76 2.26 12.13
CA VAL A 131 -0.29 1.41 12.67
C VAL A 131 0.28 0.08 13.15
N PHE A 132 1.10 -0.59 12.33
CA PHE A 132 1.65 -1.91 12.67
C PHE A 132 3.07 -1.85 13.27
N LYS A 133 3.67 -0.66 13.37
CA LYS A 133 4.99 -0.45 13.99
C LYS A 133 6.10 -1.25 13.30
N GLN A 134 5.98 -1.44 12.02
CA GLN A 134 7.01 -2.08 11.18
C GLN A 134 8.11 -1.07 10.83
N PRO A 135 9.32 -1.52 10.52
CA PRO A 135 10.37 -0.64 10.01
C PRO A 135 9.91 0.05 8.71
N SER A 136 10.28 1.31 8.54
CA SER A 136 10.01 2.03 7.31
C SER A 136 10.70 1.37 6.12
N ARG A 137 9.92 1.02 5.10
CA ARG A 137 10.46 0.48 3.86
C ARG A 137 11.42 1.43 3.17
N LEU A 138 11.15 2.73 3.26
CA LEU A 138 11.98 3.76 2.65
C LEU A 138 13.36 3.87 3.29
N GLN A 139 13.46 3.58 4.59
CA GLN A 139 14.69 3.68 5.37
C GLN A 139 15.48 2.37 5.41
N GLU A 140 14.79 1.24 5.55
CA GLU A 140 15.41 -0.04 5.87
C GLU A 140 15.66 -0.93 4.64
N GLU A 141 14.87 -0.77 3.57
CA GLU A 141 15.07 -1.58 2.36
C GLU A 141 16.38 -1.20 1.68
N ARG A 142 17.32 -2.16 1.61
CA ARG A 142 18.62 -1.96 0.98
C ARG A 142 18.57 -2.21 -0.51
N MET A 143 19.09 -1.27 -1.25
CA MET A 143 19.31 -1.38 -2.68
C MET A 143 20.63 -2.11 -2.96
N GLY A 144 20.80 -2.61 -4.17
CA GLY A 144 21.96 -3.40 -4.54
C GLY A 144 23.33 -2.70 -4.37
N ASP A 145 23.35 -1.39 -4.25
CA ASP A 145 24.52 -0.55 -4.01
C ASP A 145 24.72 -0.18 -2.52
N GLY A 146 23.89 -0.75 -1.63
CA GLY A 146 23.92 -0.47 -0.19
C GLY A 146 23.15 0.80 0.23
N ASN A 147 22.66 1.58 -0.71
CA ASN A 147 21.79 2.72 -0.45
C ASN A 147 20.41 2.29 0.01
N ASN A 148 19.66 3.23 0.59
CA ASN A 148 18.22 3.10 0.82
C ASN A 148 17.44 4.12 -0.03
N ARG A 149 16.12 4.12 0.05
CA ARG A 149 15.29 5.02 -0.75
C ARG A 149 15.51 6.50 -0.43
N TYR A 150 15.82 6.83 0.83
CA TYR A 150 16.14 8.20 1.23
C TYR A 150 17.43 8.69 0.59
N SER A 151 18.52 7.92 0.67
CA SER A 151 19.77 8.32 0.05
C SER A 151 19.67 8.45 -1.47
N LEU A 152 18.92 7.57 -2.12
CA LEU A 152 18.65 7.67 -3.56
C LEU A 152 17.77 8.87 -3.92
N ALA A 153 16.76 9.18 -3.13
CA ALA A 153 15.93 10.37 -3.35
C ALA A 153 16.76 11.65 -3.16
N PHE A 154 17.60 11.68 -2.14
CA PHE A 154 18.50 12.81 -1.91
C PHE A 154 19.45 13.05 -3.08
N SER A 155 20.18 12.03 -3.51
CA SER A 155 21.16 12.17 -4.60
C SER A 155 20.52 12.44 -5.96
N HIS A 156 19.40 11.79 -6.28
CA HIS A 156 18.84 11.84 -7.62
C HIS A 156 17.78 12.93 -7.80
N ILE A 157 17.04 13.27 -6.75
CA ILE A 157 15.94 14.26 -6.84
C ILE A 157 16.34 15.58 -6.22
N ILE A 158 16.79 15.56 -4.94
CA ILE A 158 17.02 16.79 -4.17
C ILE A 158 18.33 17.46 -4.59
N ALA A 159 19.40 16.71 -4.82
CA ALA A 159 20.67 17.24 -5.29
C ALA A 159 20.66 17.65 -6.77
N GLY A 160 19.58 17.43 -7.50
CA GLY A 160 19.33 18.09 -8.76
C GLY A 160 19.74 17.36 -10.03
N GLU A 161 20.08 16.09 -9.96
CA GLU A 161 20.45 15.33 -11.15
C GLU A 161 19.25 14.92 -12.01
N THR A 162 18.09 14.71 -11.40
CA THR A 162 16.89 14.25 -12.13
C THR A 162 15.68 15.02 -11.64
N PRO A 163 14.92 15.70 -12.51
CA PRO A 163 13.68 16.35 -12.11
C PRO A 163 12.73 15.35 -11.45
N PHE A 164 12.06 15.77 -10.40
CA PHE A 164 11.16 14.94 -9.60
C PHE A 164 10.15 14.17 -10.46
N CYS A 165 9.51 14.84 -11.42
CA CYS A 165 8.53 14.24 -12.32
C CYS A 165 9.12 13.24 -13.32
N SER A 166 10.43 13.30 -13.59
CA SER A 166 11.11 12.36 -14.48
C SER A 166 11.98 11.35 -13.75
N ALA A 167 12.10 11.47 -12.43
CA ALA A 167 12.76 10.44 -11.61
C ALA A 167 12.05 9.09 -11.70
N GLY A 168 10.93 9.09 -12.36
CA GLY A 168 10.17 8.01 -12.76
C GLY A 168 9.64 8.20 -14.13
N SER A 169 10.39 7.84 -15.11
CA SER A 169 9.98 7.97 -16.51
C SER A 169 8.62 7.31 -16.75
N THR A 170 7.66 8.12 -17.09
CA THR A 170 6.37 7.68 -17.58
C THR A 170 6.46 7.56 -19.07
N ASN A 171 6.81 6.43 -19.57
CA ASN A 171 6.75 6.17 -21.01
C ASN A 171 5.56 5.31 -21.39
N SER A 172 4.58 5.15 -20.53
CA SER A 172 3.41 4.41 -20.92
C SER A 172 2.34 5.36 -21.45
N LYS A 173 1.65 4.91 -22.46
CA LYS A 173 0.45 5.56 -22.98
C LYS A 173 -0.65 5.71 -21.90
N ASP A 174 -0.54 4.96 -20.82
CA ASP A 174 -1.52 4.85 -19.75
C ASP A 174 -1.11 5.62 -18.48
N GLY A 175 -0.03 6.40 -18.53
CA GLY A 175 0.48 7.15 -17.38
C GLY A 175 1.08 6.29 -16.26
N VAL A 176 1.30 5.02 -16.53
CA VAL A 176 2.00 4.12 -15.60
C VAL A 176 3.49 4.33 -15.76
N MET A 177 4.15 4.61 -14.66
CA MET A 177 5.59 4.85 -14.61
C MET A 177 6.34 3.54 -14.84
N GLN A 178 7.01 3.40 -15.97
CA GLN A 178 7.86 2.24 -16.24
C GLN A 178 9.32 2.57 -15.91
N GLY A 179 9.98 1.64 -15.21
CA GLY A 179 11.40 1.74 -14.90
C GLY A 179 11.73 2.68 -13.74
N VAL A 180 10.72 3.03 -12.93
CA VAL A 180 10.89 3.98 -11.85
C VAL A 180 10.83 3.30 -10.51
N ASP A 181 11.67 3.77 -9.67
CA ASP A 181 11.56 3.54 -8.26
C ASP A 181 10.52 4.49 -7.65
N VAL A 182 9.26 4.04 -7.64
CA VAL A 182 8.14 4.78 -7.04
C VAL A 182 8.36 5.07 -5.56
N PHE A 183 9.16 4.26 -4.88
CA PHE A 183 9.50 4.48 -3.47
C PHE A 183 10.51 5.62 -3.31
N LYS A 184 11.45 5.79 -4.24
CA LYS A 184 12.33 6.95 -4.26
C LYS A 184 11.53 8.25 -4.43
N GLN A 185 10.52 8.23 -5.32
CA GLN A 185 9.63 9.37 -5.51
C GLN A 185 8.69 9.60 -4.32
N LEU A 186 8.38 8.56 -3.55
CA LEU A 186 7.55 8.67 -2.36
C LEU A 186 8.22 9.50 -1.25
N VAL A 187 9.56 9.47 -1.15
CA VAL A 187 10.30 10.11 -0.06
C VAL A 187 9.94 11.58 0.15
N PRO A 188 9.93 12.47 -0.86
CA PRO A 188 9.55 13.87 -0.65
C PRO A 188 8.12 14.04 -0.12
N PHE A 189 7.18 13.23 -0.59
CA PHE A 189 5.80 13.28 -0.09
C PHE A 189 5.71 12.79 1.35
N TRP A 190 6.41 11.71 1.66
CA TRP A 190 6.44 11.16 3.01
C TRP A 190 7.04 12.12 4.03
N GLN A 191 8.02 12.92 3.62
CA GLN A 191 8.59 13.95 4.47
C GLN A 191 7.65 15.11 4.79
N LEU A 192 6.60 15.32 4.00
CA LEU A 192 5.57 16.32 4.30
C LEU A 192 4.56 15.85 5.36
N GLU A 193 4.50 14.55 5.64
CA GLU A 193 3.63 13.96 6.67
C GLU A 193 4.29 13.95 8.08
N LEU A 194 5.57 14.22 8.14
CA LEU A 194 6.35 14.26 9.39
C LEU A 194 6.37 15.68 9.97
#